data_e0a7718a52e58ae541d7c59964eb146f
#
_entry.id   e0a7718a52e58ae541d7c59964eb146f
#
_cell.length_a   1.000
_cell.length_b   1.000
_cell.length_c   1.000
_cell.angle_alpha   90.00
_cell.angle_beta   90.00
_cell.angle_gamma   90.00
#
_symmetry.space_group_name_H-M   'P 1'
#
loop_
_entity.id
_entity.type
_entity.pdbx_description
1 polymer ?
#
loop_
_entity_poly.entity_id
_entity_poly.type
_entity_poly.pdbx_seq_one_letter_code
_entity_poly.pdbx_strand_id
1 'polypeptide(L)'
;MISPFAPKALWLQTSGAFFLHFLSLGFAVFPLQTHLRQVHPVATASIIASVIPVAGLLTLLFFRFAERRQWTQYPTRLLLLAAICVAILQPTLGWQLSMTRAQANLLPAFLETALCLLALASAHACCMNLLNHLAVANLATHAYSARAAGSAGYAVAILATAALLSDEQAVIDYHLFLAASCAVAHCLFIAASLLIANRHRSEDSSLKTAKMSQSHRPAPTTPPSHRAPGHREPVHSPQPDSWRWRALILLVALTAFCEAAFGLYSHEFLTRTYGDTGYYLFALTIFLETALLLGLPFLPNIRKRLLFVGPLGWLVLLTGCLLAQAGWPIFGALAIAMALNCPFQVACNENAHAIRPQISGLATIALAQALGVFCSQWTSALLNRFILPKTSLQPWTILWISTLGVALVGLLLALLIQPLRSSKRTD
;
A
#
# COMPACT_ATOMS: atom_id res chain seq x y z
N MET A 1 -1.02 -27.20 -18.54
CA MET A 1 -0.01 -26.31 -19.17
C MET A 1 -0.59 -24.91 -19.22
N ILE A 2 0.00 -23.96 -18.49
CA ILE A 2 -0.41 -22.55 -18.50
C ILE A 2 0.17 -21.94 -19.78
N SER A 3 -0.67 -21.29 -20.60
CA SER A 3 -0.25 -20.64 -21.84
C SER A 3 0.92 -19.66 -21.54
N PRO A 4 2.02 -19.65 -22.31
CA PRO A 4 3.16 -18.75 -22.11
C PRO A 4 2.79 -17.24 -22.22
N PHE A 5 1.61 -16.93 -22.76
CA PHE A 5 1.08 -15.55 -22.83
C PHE A 5 0.32 -15.12 -21.56
N ALA A 6 -0.13 -16.06 -20.73
CA ALA A 6 -0.89 -15.77 -19.51
C ALA A 6 -0.12 -14.89 -18.50
N PRO A 7 1.20 -15.09 -18.26
CA PRO A 7 1.93 -14.27 -17.28
C PRO A 7 2.06 -12.81 -17.69
N LYS A 8 2.27 -12.50 -18.98
CA LYS A 8 2.41 -11.12 -19.49
C LYS A 8 1.09 -10.35 -19.41
N ALA A 9 -0.02 -10.98 -19.79
CA ALA A 9 -1.35 -10.37 -19.71
C ALA A 9 -1.73 -10.05 -18.25
N LEU A 10 -1.48 -11.00 -17.34
CA LEU A 10 -1.75 -10.81 -15.91
C LEU A 10 -0.88 -9.72 -15.30
N TRP A 11 0.40 -9.66 -15.67
CA TRP A 11 1.29 -8.60 -15.25
C TRP A 11 0.79 -7.23 -15.71
N LEU A 12 0.40 -7.09 -16.99
CA LEU A 12 -0.11 -5.83 -17.53
C LEU A 12 -1.41 -5.39 -16.83
N GLN A 13 -2.33 -6.33 -16.60
CA GLN A 13 -3.59 -6.07 -15.88
C GLN A 13 -3.33 -5.63 -14.45
N THR A 14 -2.44 -6.31 -13.73
CA THR A 14 -2.11 -5.96 -12.34
C THR A 14 -1.39 -4.62 -12.26
N SER A 15 -0.44 -4.36 -13.17
CA SER A 15 0.29 -3.09 -13.26
C SER A 15 -0.63 -1.91 -13.60
N GLY A 16 -1.55 -2.09 -14.56
CA GLY A 16 -2.54 -1.07 -14.93
C GLY A 16 -3.50 -0.76 -13.78
N ALA A 17 -3.93 -1.78 -13.05
CA ALA A 17 -4.78 -1.60 -11.87
C ALA A 17 -4.04 -0.86 -10.75
N PHE A 18 -2.77 -1.17 -10.47
CA PHE A 18 -1.95 -0.41 -9.53
C PHE A 18 -1.78 1.04 -9.98
N PHE A 19 -1.45 1.27 -11.24
CA PHE A 19 -1.25 2.61 -11.79
C PHE A 19 -2.48 3.49 -11.56
N LEU A 20 -3.66 3.03 -11.99
CA LEU A 20 -4.90 3.80 -11.87
C LEU A 20 -5.35 3.98 -10.41
N HIS A 21 -5.15 2.96 -9.56
CA HIS A 21 -5.46 3.08 -8.15
C HIS A 21 -4.62 4.15 -7.46
N PHE A 22 -3.31 4.15 -7.71
CA PHE A 22 -2.40 5.12 -7.11
C PHE A 22 -2.49 6.50 -7.73
N LEU A 23 -2.84 6.61 -8.98
CA LEU A 23 -3.17 7.88 -9.63
C LEU A 23 -4.39 8.53 -8.93
N SER A 24 -5.46 7.77 -8.72
CA SER A 24 -6.64 8.22 -7.97
C SER A 24 -6.29 8.63 -6.54
N LEU A 25 -5.51 7.80 -5.84
CA LEU A 25 -5.08 8.07 -4.47
C LEU A 25 -4.20 9.32 -4.36
N GLY A 26 -3.28 9.52 -5.30
CA GLY A 26 -2.39 10.68 -5.33
C GLY A 26 -3.16 12.00 -5.51
N PHE A 27 -4.16 12.03 -6.40
CA PHE A 27 -5.03 13.18 -6.55
C PHE A 27 -5.96 13.41 -5.35
N ALA A 28 -6.27 12.39 -4.55
CA ALA A 28 -7.14 12.52 -3.39
C ALA A 28 -6.40 12.98 -2.13
N VAL A 29 -5.24 12.38 -1.83
CA VAL A 29 -4.58 12.53 -0.52
C VAL A 29 -4.07 13.93 -0.27
N PHE A 30 -3.39 14.56 -1.24
CA PHE A 30 -2.82 15.89 -1.07
C PHE A 30 -3.88 16.98 -0.85
N PRO A 31 -4.88 17.11 -1.74
CA PRO A 31 -5.91 18.12 -1.57
C PRO A 31 -6.74 17.92 -0.31
N LEU A 32 -7.02 16.65 0.05
CA LEU A 32 -7.77 16.31 1.25
C LEU A 32 -7.03 16.76 2.52
N GLN A 33 -5.73 16.49 2.62
CA GLN A 33 -4.93 16.92 3.77
C GLN A 33 -4.85 18.44 3.88
N THR A 34 -4.66 19.13 2.77
CA THR A 34 -4.62 20.60 2.71
C THR A 34 -5.97 21.19 3.13
N HIS A 35 -7.06 20.68 2.55
CA HIS A 35 -8.41 21.14 2.88
C HIS A 35 -8.76 20.93 4.34
N LEU A 36 -8.49 19.73 4.89
CA LEU A 36 -8.76 19.43 6.30
C LEU A 36 -7.99 20.38 7.25
N ARG A 37 -6.76 20.73 6.92
CA ARG A 37 -5.97 21.68 7.72
C ARG A 37 -6.49 23.11 7.63
N GLN A 38 -7.05 23.53 6.49
CA GLN A 38 -7.61 24.87 6.30
C GLN A 38 -8.97 25.03 6.99
N VAL A 39 -9.82 23.98 6.95
CA VAL A 39 -11.19 24.05 7.46
C VAL A 39 -11.28 23.68 8.94
N HIS A 40 -10.37 22.85 9.44
CA HIS A 40 -10.43 22.34 10.81
C HIS A 40 -9.15 22.66 11.59
N PRO A 41 -9.27 23.02 12.88
CA PRO A 41 -8.13 23.12 13.78
C PRO A 41 -7.30 21.82 13.79
N VAL A 42 -6.00 21.93 14.06
CA VAL A 42 -5.05 20.79 14.06
C VAL A 42 -5.54 19.59 14.86
N ALA A 43 -6.24 19.81 15.98
CA ALA A 43 -6.84 18.74 16.79
C ALA A 43 -7.90 17.95 16.01
N THR A 44 -8.73 18.62 15.21
CA THR A 44 -9.80 18.00 14.42
C THR A 44 -9.23 17.23 13.23
N ALA A 45 -8.19 17.77 12.59
CA ALA A 45 -7.46 17.07 11.53
C ALA A 45 -6.84 15.77 12.05
N SER A 46 -6.32 15.74 13.28
CA SER A 46 -5.78 14.54 13.91
C SER A 46 -6.85 13.49 14.22
N ILE A 47 -8.07 13.92 14.59
CA ILE A 47 -9.20 13.00 14.80
C ILE A 47 -9.62 12.35 13.48
N ILE A 48 -9.67 13.12 12.40
CA ILE A 48 -9.97 12.59 11.06
C ILE A 48 -8.89 11.61 10.62
N ALA A 49 -7.63 11.90 10.90
CA ALA A 49 -6.53 10.97 10.63
C ALA A 49 -6.65 9.65 11.40
N SER A 50 -7.33 9.65 12.57
CA SER A 50 -7.62 8.44 13.37
C SER A 50 -8.61 7.49 12.67
N VAL A 51 -9.28 7.93 11.62
CA VAL A 51 -10.15 7.08 10.77
C VAL A 51 -9.35 5.98 10.05
N ILE A 52 -8.07 6.23 9.71
CA ILE A 52 -7.24 5.28 8.95
C ILE A 52 -7.04 3.94 9.69
N PRO A 53 -6.68 3.90 10.99
CA PRO A 53 -6.59 2.65 11.75
C PRO A 53 -7.92 1.91 11.86
N VAL A 54 -9.02 2.64 12.01
CA VAL A 54 -10.36 2.04 12.05
C VAL A 54 -10.71 1.41 10.70
N ALA A 55 -10.39 2.08 9.60
CA ALA A 55 -10.52 1.53 8.24
C ALA A 55 -9.70 0.24 8.07
N GLY A 56 -8.45 0.20 8.57
CA GLY A 56 -7.61 -0.98 8.57
C GLY A 56 -8.23 -2.14 9.35
N LEU A 57 -8.80 -1.88 10.52
CA LEU A 57 -9.51 -2.88 11.33
C LEU A 57 -10.76 -3.41 10.61
N LEU A 58 -11.58 -2.54 10.05
CA LEU A 58 -12.78 -2.93 9.29
C LEU A 58 -12.39 -3.79 8.08
N THR A 59 -11.34 -3.43 7.38
CA THR A 59 -10.80 -4.19 6.25
C THR A 59 -10.35 -5.59 6.68
N LEU A 60 -9.65 -5.72 7.81
CA LEU A 60 -9.24 -7.03 8.34
C LEU A 60 -10.46 -7.88 8.72
N LEU A 61 -11.44 -7.30 9.40
CA LEU A 61 -12.68 -8.00 9.78
C LEU A 61 -13.45 -8.46 8.54
N PHE A 62 -13.55 -7.59 7.53
CA PHE A 62 -14.16 -7.94 6.24
C PHE A 62 -13.46 -9.14 5.58
N PHE A 63 -12.13 -9.14 5.48
CA PHE A 63 -11.43 -10.26 4.85
C PHE A 63 -11.54 -11.56 5.65
N ARG A 64 -11.50 -11.51 6.98
CA ARG A 64 -11.76 -12.68 7.81
C ARG A 64 -13.18 -13.25 7.60
N PHE A 65 -14.16 -12.36 7.45
CA PHE A 65 -15.53 -12.78 7.13
C PHE A 65 -15.61 -13.36 5.71
N ALA A 66 -15.01 -12.70 4.72
CA ALA A 66 -14.96 -13.14 3.33
C ALA A 66 -14.27 -14.51 3.17
N GLU A 67 -13.19 -14.76 3.95
CA GLU A 67 -12.52 -16.06 3.99
C GLU A 67 -13.43 -17.16 4.54
N ARG A 68 -14.13 -16.90 5.65
CA ARG A 68 -15.11 -17.86 6.21
C ARG A 68 -16.24 -18.18 5.23
N ARG A 69 -16.63 -17.23 4.38
CA ARG A 69 -17.65 -17.37 3.34
C ARG A 69 -17.07 -17.85 2.00
N GLN A 70 -15.77 -18.12 1.93
CA GLN A 70 -15.07 -18.55 0.73
C GLN A 70 -15.12 -17.52 -0.43
N TRP A 71 -15.49 -16.28 -0.17
CA TRP A 71 -15.53 -15.22 -1.19
C TRP A 71 -14.13 -14.87 -1.73
N THR A 72 -13.10 -15.12 -0.93
CA THR A 72 -11.70 -14.90 -1.30
C THR A 72 -11.20 -15.84 -2.40
N GLN A 73 -11.97 -16.85 -2.80
CA GLN A 73 -11.70 -17.65 -4.00
C GLN A 73 -11.84 -16.82 -5.29
N TYR A 74 -12.53 -15.67 -5.23
CA TYR A 74 -12.74 -14.77 -6.35
C TYR A 74 -12.16 -13.38 -6.09
N PRO A 75 -10.82 -13.25 -5.89
CA PRO A 75 -10.20 -12.00 -5.44
C PRO A 75 -10.40 -10.85 -6.44
N THR A 76 -10.46 -11.15 -7.74
CA THR A 76 -10.75 -10.15 -8.79
C THR A 76 -12.16 -9.60 -8.74
N ARG A 77 -13.15 -10.40 -8.34
CA ARG A 77 -14.54 -9.91 -8.14
C ARG A 77 -14.63 -9.03 -6.90
N LEU A 78 -13.94 -9.40 -5.82
CA LEU A 78 -13.85 -8.56 -4.62
C LEU A 78 -13.13 -7.25 -4.93
N LEU A 79 -12.07 -7.28 -5.75
CA LEU A 79 -11.37 -6.08 -6.21
C LEU A 79 -12.30 -5.17 -7.01
N LEU A 80 -13.12 -5.71 -7.92
CA LEU A 80 -14.11 -4.92 -8.66
C LEU A 80 -15.12 -4.28 -7.70
N LEU A 81 -15.65 -5.03 -6.74
CA LEU A 81 -16.58 -4.49 -5.74
C LEU A 81 -15.94 -3.34 -4.95
N ALA A 82 -14.71 -3.52 -4.47
CA ALA A 82 -13.99 -2.48 -3.75
C ALA A 82 -13.72 -1.24 -4.64
N ALA A 83 -13.39 -1.45 -5.93
CA ALA A 83 -13.20 -0.35 -6.88
C ALA A 83 -14.50 0.40 -7.20
N ILE A 84 -15.63 -0.29 -7.25
CA ILE A 84 -16.97 0.34 -7.38
C ILE A 84 -17.23 1.22 -6.14
N CYS A 85 -16.95 0.71 -4.93
CA CYS A 85 -17.10 1.51 -3.71
C CYS A 85 -16.23 2.77 -3.76
N VAL A 86 -14.97 2.67 -4.18
CA VAL A 86 -14.09 3.85 -4.36
C VAL A 86 -14.67 4.83 -5.38
N ALA A 87 -15.12 4.33 -6.53
CA ALA A 87 -15.67 5.16 -7.62
C ALA A 87 -16.94 5.92 -7.20
N ILE A 88 -17.73 5.39 -6.27
CA ILE A 88 -18.91 6.06 -5.72
C ILE A 88 -18.54 7.00 -4.57
N LEU A 89 -17.71 6.54 -3.63
CA LEU A 89 -17.40 7.30 -2.40
C LEU A 89 -16.47 8.49 -2.66
N GLN A 90 -15.58 8.41 -3.66
CA GLN A 90 -14.65 9.49 -3.98
C GLN A 90 -15.38 10.79 -4.41
N PRO A 91 -16.31 10.77 -5.38
CA PRO A 91 -17.08 11.96 -5.73
C PRO A 91 -18.03 12.39 -4.62
N THR A 92 -18.58 11.44 -3.83
CA THR A 92 -19.44 11.76 -2.68
C THR A 92 -18.67 12.55 -1.62
N LEU A 93 -17.43 12.17 -1.30
CA LEU A 93 -16.57 12.92 -0.40
C LEU A 93 -16.26 14.32 -0.96
N GLY A 94 -15.94 14.42 -2.26
CA GLY A 94 -15.72 15.72 -2.92
C GLY A 94 -16.92 16.64 -2.79
N TRP A 95 -18.11 16.12 -3.06
CA TRP A 95 -19.36 16.85 -2.89
C TRP A 95 -19.58 17.32 -1.44
N GLN A 96 -19.40 16.43 -0.47
CA GLN A 96 -19.56 16.79 0.95
C GLN A 96 -18.56 17.88 1.38
N LEU A 97 -17.30 17.78 0.95
CA LEU A 97 -16.29 18.79 1.28
C LEU A 97 -16.62 20.17 0.66
N SER A 98 -17.19 20.22 -0.54
CA SER A 98 -17.64 21.47 -1.13
C SER A 98 -18.83 22.10 -0.37
N MET A 99 -19.74 21.29 0.13
CA MET A 99 -20.89 21.76 0.92
C MET A 99 -20.51 22.19 2.34
N THR A 100 -19.58 21.49 3.00
CA THR A 100 -19.16 21.81 4.38
C THR A 100 -18.36 23.13 4.47
N ARG A 101 -17.74 23.59 3.37
CA ARG A 101 -17.15 24.94 3.30
C ARG A 101 -18.17 26.04 3.62
N ALA A 102 -19.43 25.87 3.21
CA ALA A 102 -20.50 26.82 3.48
C ALA A 102 -21.07 26.74 4.92
N GLN A 103 -20.79 25.61 5.64
CA GLN A 103 -21.44 25.27 6.92
C GLN A 103 -20.45 24.88 8.02
N ALA A 104 -19.26 25.46 8.08
CA ALA A 104 -18.09 25.03 8.87
C ALA A 104 -18.31 24.77 10.40
N ASN A 105 -19.48 25.01 10.94
CA ASN A 105 -19.75 24.98 12.39
C ASN A 105 -20.74 23.88 12.84
N LEU A 106 -21.13 22.91 12.00
CA LEU A 106 -22.13 21.92 12.37
C LEU A 106 -21.51 20.53 12.63
N LEU A 107 -21.64 20.05 13.86
CA LEU A 107 -21.26 18.69 14.29
C LEU A 107 -21.78 17.58 13.34
N PRO A 108 -23.01 17.64 12.78
CA PRO A 108 -23.49 16.67 11.82
C PRO A 108 -22.64 16.57 10.56
N ALA A 109 -22.26 17.70 9.96
CA ALA A 109 -21.43 17.74 8.73
C ALA A 109 -20.05 17.12 8.96
N PHE A 110 -19.47 17.33 10.15
CA PHE A 110 -18.21 16.67 10.54
C PHE A 110 -18.36 15.14 10.62
N LEU A 111 -19.44 14.65 11.24
CA LEU A 111 -19.69 13.22 11.40
C LEU A 111 -19.92 12.55 10.04
N GLU A 112 -20.69 13.16 9.15
CA GLU A 112 -20.92 12.67 7.79
C GLU A 112 -19.62 12.59 6.98
N THR A 113 -18.78 13.63 7.04
CA THR A 113 -17.46 13.63 6.37
C THR A 113 -16.57 12.55 6.94
N ALA A 114 -16.51 12.36 8.26
CA ALA A 114 -15.72 11.33 8.90
C ALA A 114 -16.19 9.91 8.53
N LEU A 115 -17.49 9.68 8.44
CA LEU A 115 -18.07 8.39 8.03
C LEU A 115 -17.80 8.10 6.54
N CYS A 116 -17.96 9.10 5.67
CA CYS A 116 -17.65 8.96 4.25
C CYS A 116 -16.15 8.68 4.04
N LEU A 117 -15.29 9.38 4.77
CA LEU A 117 -13.84 9.16 4.74
C LEU A 117 -13.48 7.77 5.26
N LEU A 118 -14.13 7.28 6.33
CA LEU A 118 -13.94 5.94 6.86
C LEU A 118 -14.31 4.87 5.82
N ALA A 119 -15.45 5.02 5.17
CA ALA A 119 -15.90 4.11 4.13
C ALA A 119 -14.93 4.11 2.93
N LEU A 120 -14.52 5.30 2.48
CA LEU A 120 -13.57 5.47 1.37
C LEU A 120 -12.19 4.88 1.71
N ALA A 121 -11.66 5.17 2.91
CA ALA A 121 -10.37 4.61 3.36
C ALA A 121 -10.43 3.07 3.46
N SER A 122 -11.56 2.51 3.92
CA SER A 122 -11.78 1.07 3.97
C SER A 122 -11.82 0.45 2.57
N ALA A 123 -12.49 1.09 1.61
CA ALA A 123 -12.55 0.64 0.21
C ALA A 123 -11.15 0.69 -0.46
N HIS A 124 -10.38 1.75 -0.25
CA HIS A 124 -9.00 1.86 -0.72
C HIS A 124 -8.11 0.78 -0.09
N ALA A 125 -8.21 0.55 1.22
CA ALA A 125 -7.47 -0.50 1.90
C ALA A 125 -7.83 -1.90 1.38
N CYS A 126 -9.10 -2.16 1.07
CA CYS A 126 -9.53 -3.40 0.40
C CYS A 126 -8.89 -3.55 -0.99
N CYS A 127 -8.93 -2.50 -1.83
CA CYS A 127 -8.29 -2.53 -3.15
C CYS A 127 -6.80 -2.83 -3.04
N MET A 128 -6.08 -2.15 -2.15
CA MET A 128 -4.65 -2.33 -1.94
C MET A 128 -4.29 -3.74 -1.49
N ASN A 129 -5.02 -4.30 -0.52
CA ASN A 129 -4.76 -5.66 -0.04
C ASN A 129 -5.02 -6.69 -1.14
N LEU A 130 -6.07 -6.52 -1.94
CA LEU A 130 -6.39 -7.41 -3.04
C LEU A 130 -5.38 -7.30 -4.19
N LEU A 131 -4.95 -6.09 -4.56
CA LEU A 131 -3.89 -5.88 -5.56
C LEU A 131 -2.56 -6.48 -5.12
N ASN A 132 -2.16 -6.26 -3.87
CA ASN A 132 -0.94 -6.85 -3.30
C ASN A 132 -1.05 -8.39 -3.27
N HIS A 133 -2.20 -8.95 -2.88
CA HIS A 133 -2.43 -10.39 -2.89
C HIS A 133 -2.32 -10.96 -4.30
N LEU A 134 -2.99 -10.35 -5.29
CA LEU A 134 -2.92 -10.78 -6.68
C LEU A 134 -1.49 -10.70 -7.25
N ALA A 135 -0.76 -9.63 -6.91
CA ALA A 135 0.62 -9.46 -7.34
C ALA A 135 1.53 -10.53 -6.75
N VAL A 136 1.51 -10.72 -5.43
CA VAL A 136 2.41 -11.65 -4.74
C VAL A 136 2.05 -13.10 -5.07
N ALA A 137 0.76 -13.46 -5.10
CA ALA A 137 0.31 -14.82 -5.36
C ALA A 137 0.56 -15.28 -6.81
N ASN A 138 0.49 -14.36 -7.79
CA ASN A 138 0.49 -14.73 -9.20
C ASN A 138 1.73 -14.30 -9.97
N LEU A 139 2.43 -13.25 -9.53
CA LEU A 139 3.55 -12.67 -10.27
C LEU A 139 4.91 -12.97 -9.65
N ALA A 140 4.96 -13.51 -8.43
CA ALA A 140 6.20 -13.82 -7.71
C ALA A 140 7.20 -12.64 -7.74
N THR A 141 8.37 -12.82 -8.38
CA THR A 141 9.40 -11.76 -8.47
C THR A 141 8.95 -10.52 -9.24
N HIS A 142 8.00 -10.66 -10.17
CA HIS A 142 7.44 -9.55 -10.94
C HIS A 142 6.41 -8.71 -10.16
N ALA A 143 6.07 -9.09 -8.92
CA ALA A 143 5.23 -8.26 -8.04
C ALA A 143 5.83 -6.88 -7.81
N TYR A 144 7.15 -6.78 -7.71
CA TYR A 144 7.86 -5.50 -7.57
C TYR A 144 7.66 -4.59 -8.80
N SER A 145 7.82 -5.14 -10.01
CA SER A 145 7.63 -4.36 -11.24
C SER A 145 6.16 -3.98 -11.47
N ALA A 146 5.21 -4.81 -11.07
CA ALA A 146 3.80 -4.43 -11.10
C ALA A 146 3.50 -3.29 -10.11
N ARG A 147 4.11 -3.31 -8.92
CA ARG A 147 3.98 -2.25 -7.92
C ARG A 147 4.65 -0.94 -8.36
N ALA A 148 5.73 -1.01 -9.15
CA ALA A 148 6.38 0.16 -9.75
C ALA A 148 5.42 1.00 -10.61
N ALA A 149 4.47 0.36 -11.30
CA ALA A 149 3.43 1.08 -12.03
C ALA A 149 2.55 1.92 -11.10
N GLY A 150 2.28 1.46 -9.87
CA GLY A 150 1.57 2.25 -8.86
C GLY A 150 2.36 3.49 -8.45
N SER A 151 3.65 3.35 -8.14
CA SER A 151 4.51 4.49 -7.82
C SER A 151 4.56 5.50 -8.98
N ALA A 152 4.62 5.03 -10.23
CA ALA A 152 4.54 5.90 -11.40
C ALA A 152 3.21 6.65 -11.49
N GLY A 153 2.07 6.00 -11.21
CA GLY A 153 0.74 6.65 -11.15
C GLY A 153 0.68 7.73 -10.08
N TYR A 154 1.23 7.45 -8.90
CA TYR A 154 1.33 8.43 -7.82
C TYR A 154 2.22 9.63 -8.19
N ALA A 155 3.37 9.38 -8.86
CA ALA A 155 4.25 10.42 -9.39
C ALA A 155 3.53 11.36 -10.36
N VAL A 156 2.78 10.77 -11.31
CA VAL A 156 1.99 11.55 -12.27
C VAL A 156 0.98 12.45 -11.56
N ALA A 157 0.29 11.93 -10.53
CA ALA A 157 -0.65 12.73 -9.75
C ALA A 157 0.05 13.90 -9.04
N ILE A 158 1.21 13.68 -8.41
CA ILE A 158 1.96 14.73 -7.73
C ILE A 158 2.45 15.79 -8.71
N LEU A 159 3.04 15.38 -9.84
CA LEU A 159 3.54 16.32 -10.84
C LEU A 159 2.41 17.14 -11.47
N ALA A 160 1.28 16.51 -11.76
CA ALA A 160 0.09 17.21 -12.25
C ALA A 160 -0.44 18.18 -11.20
N THR A 161 -0.47 17.79 -9.92
CA THR A 161 -0.84 18.66 -8.80
C THR A 161 0.10 19.87 -8.73
N ALA A 162 1.41 19.66 -8.75
CA ALA A 162 2.40 20.71 -8.68
C ALA A 162 2.29 21.70 -9.87
N ALA A 163 1.99 21.19 -11.07
CA ALA A 163 1.81 22.02 -12.27
C ALA A 163 0.53 22.87 -12.25
N LEU A 164 -0.49 22.44 -11.51
CA LEU A 164 -1.79 23.10 -11.42
C LEU A 164 -1.92 24.04 -10.22
N LEU A 165 -0.96 24.05 -9.31
CA LEU A 165 -1.00 24.77 -8.02
C LEU A 165 -0.90 26.30 -8.11
N SER A 166 -1.09 26.91 -9.25
CA SER A 166 -1.05 28.38 -9.39
C SER A 166 -2.23 29.12 -8.72
N ASP A 167 -3.32 28.43 -8.36
CA ASP A 167 -4.51 28.99 -7.71
C ASP A 167 -5.08 28.03 -6.66
N GLU A 168 -4.83 28.34 -5.35
CA GLU A 168 -5.09 27.41 -4.23
C GLU A 168 -6.55 26.92 -4.09
N GLN A 169 -7.55 27.70 -4.48
CA GLN A 169 -8.95 27.34 -4.25
C GLN A 169 -9.58 26.54 -5.38
N ALA A 170 -9.32 26.91 -6.62
CA ALA A 170 -9.78 26.13 -7.80
C ALA A 170 -9.13 24.75 -7.84
N VAL A 171 -7.94 24.64 -7.28
CA VAL A 171 -7.11 23.42 -7.23
C VAL A 171 -7.81 22.28 -6.47
N ILE A 172 -8.41 22.53 -5.30
CA ILE A 172 -8.97 21.47 -4.47
C ILE A 172 -10.15 20.78 -5.17
N ASP A 173 -11.08 21.54 -5.72
CA ASP A 173 -12.27 21.01 -6.38
C ASP A 173 -11.88 20.25 -7.67
N TYR A 174 -10.91 20.79 -8.42
CA TYR A 174 -10.39 20.15 -9.62
C TYR A 174 -9.68 18.82 -9.32
N HIS A 175 -8.86 18.76 -8.25
CA HIS A 175 -8.17 17.54 -7.84
C HIS A 175 -9.12 16.45 -7.35
N LEU A 176 -10.15 16.81 -6.60
CA LEU A 176 -11.18 15.86 -6.17
C LEU A 176 -11.95 15.30 -7.37
N PHE A 177 -12.20 16.13 -8.38
CA PHE A 177 -12.79 15.69 -9.66
C PHE A 177 -11.86 14.73 -10.42
N LEU A 178 -10.55 15.04 -10.52
CA LEU A 178 -9.55 14.16 -11.12
C LEU A 178 -9.45 12.83 -10.37
N ALA A 179 -9.43 12.87 -9.04
CA ALA A 179 -9.40 11.67 -8.22
C ALA A 179 -10.63 10.78 -8.48
N ALA A 180 -11.81 11.37 -8.56
CA ALA A 180 -13.05 10.67 -8.87
C ALA A 180 -13.02 10.06 -10.29
N SER A 181 -12.55 10.82 -11.29
CA SER A 181 -12.41 10.36 -12.67
C SER A 181 -11.44 9.17 -12.78
N CYS A 182 -10.30 9.25 -12.09
CA CYS A 182 -9.33 8.14 -12.03
C CYS A 182 -9.90 6.92 -11.30
N ALA A 183 -10.72 7.10 -10.25
CA ALA A 183 -11.38 6.00 -9.55
C ALA A 183 -12.38 5.27 -10.46
N VAL A 184 -13.15 6.01 -11.26
CA VAL A 184 -14.05 5.44 -12.28
C VAL A 184 -13.25 4.70 -13.35
N ALA A 185 -12.17 5.30 -13.87
CA ALA A 185 -11.29 4.65 -14.84
C ALA A 185 -10.69 3.35 -14.29
N HIS A 186 -10.26 3.33 -13.02
CA HIS A 186 -9.78 2.13 -12.32
C HIS A 186 -10.87 1.04 -12.27
N CYS A 187 -12.09 1.40 -11.89
CA CYS A 187 -13.21 0.47 -11.84
C CYS A 187 -13.51 -0.12 -13.23
N LEU A 188 -13.59 0.71 -14.28
CA LEU A 188 -13.81 0.27 -15.65
C LEU A 188 -12.70 -0.63 -16.18
N PHE A 189 -11.45 -0.32 -15.84
CA PHE A 189 -10.29 -1.14 -16.22
C PHE A 189 -10.36 -2.55 -15.61
N ILE A 190 -10.71 -2.66 -14.31
CA ILE A 190 -10.89 -3.96 -13.64
C ILE A 190 -12.05 -4.73 -14.25
N ALA A 191 -13.19 -4.06 -14.52
CA ALA A 191 -14.35 -4.68 -15.15
C ALA A 191 -14.01 -5.23 -16.54
N ALA A 192 -13.33 -4.45 -17.38
CA ALA A 192 -12.87 -4.88 -18.69
C ALA A 192 -11.90 -6.07 -18.61
N SER A 193 -10.97 -6.03 -17.67
CA SER A 193 -10.01 -7.13 -17.41
C SER A 193 -10.72 -8.44 -17.04
N LEU A 194 -11.78 -8.38 -16.22
CA LEU A 194 -12.61 -9.53 -15.86
C LEU A 194 -13.41 -10.07 -17.05
N LEU A 195 -13.97 -9.20 -17.88
CA LEU A 195 -14.72 -9.61 -19.07
C LEU A 195 -13.81 -10.34 -20.06
N ILE A 196 -12.61 -9.83 -20.31
CA ILE A 196 -11.61 -10.48 -21.16
C ILE A 196 -11.21 -11.85 -20.59
N ALA A 197 -10.92 -11.95 -19.29
CA ALA A 197 -10.55 -13.20 -18.66
C ALA A 197 -11.69 -14.25 -18.73
N ASN A 198 -12.93 -13.84 -18.55
CA ASN A 198 -14.07 -14.74 -18.66
C ASN A 198 -14.29 -15.22 -20.10
N ARG A 199 -14.11 -14.36 -21.10
CA ARG A 199 -14.21 -14.73 -22.52
C ARG A 199 -13.20 -15.80 -22.89
N HIS A 200 -11.92 -15.64 -22.52
CA HIS A 200 -10.90 -16.65 -22.80
C HIS A 200 -11.18 -17.99 -22.11
N ARG A 201 -11.75 -17.98 -20.89
CA ARG A 201 -12.18 -19.24 -20.24
C ARG A 201 -13.30 -19.96 -20.97
N SER A 202 -14.26 -19.23 -21.52
CA SER A 202 -15.36 -19.80 -22.29
C SER A 202 -14.87 -20.40 -23.61
N GLU A 203 -13.93 -19.74 -24.29
CA GLU A 203 -13.30 -20.23 -25.52
C GLU A 203 -12.48 -21.50 -25.26
N ASP A 204 -11.67 -21.54 -24.17
CA ASP A 204 -10.90 -22.73 -23.78
C ASP A 204 -11.80 -23.92 -23.39
N SER A 205 -12.91 -23.66 -22.72
CA SER A 205 -13.86 -24.72 -22.36
C SER A 205 -14.59 -25.29 -23.59
N SER A 206 -14.97 -24.46 -24.55
CA SER A 206 -15.60 -24.91 -25.80
C SER A 206 -14.62 -25.71 -26.68
N LEU A 207 -13.33 -25.29 -26.74
CA LEU A 207 -12.28 -26.04 -27.42
C LEU A 207 -11.99 -27.41 -26.80
N LYS A 208 -12.00 -27.49 -25.46
CA LYS A 208 -11.84 -28.77 -24.74
C LYS A 208 -13.03 -29.72 -25.00
N THR A 209 -14.25 -29.19 -24.98
CA THR A 209 -15.46 -29.96 -25.26
C THR A 209 -15.44 -30.44 -26.70
N ALA A 210 -15.06 -29.60 -27.67
CA ALA A 210 -14.93 -30.01 -29.07
C ALA A 210 -13.86 -31.09 -29.29
N LYS A 211 -12.71 -30.99 -28.59
CA LYS A 211 -11.66 -32.02 -28.64
C LYS A 211 -12.09 -33.34 -27.97
N MET A 212 -12.85 -33.31 -26.90
CA MET A 212 -13.41 -34.50 -26.25
C MET A 212 -14.45 -35.17 -27.14
N SER A 213 -15.27 -34.45 -27.87
CA SER A 213 -16.23 -35.05 -28.81
C SER A 213 -15.59 -35.71 -30.03
N GLN A 214 -14.38 -35.25 -30.44
CA GLN A 214 -13.62 -35.90 -31.52
C GLN A 214 -12.80 -37.11 -31.05
N SER A 215 -12.58 -37.27 -29.73
CA SER A 215 -11.77 -38.36 -29.14
C SER A 215 -12.60 -39.63 -28.79
N HIS A 216 -13.86 -39.67 -29.07
CA HIS A 216 -14.69 -40.92 -28.91
C HIS A 216 -14.43 -41.89 -30.06
N ARG A 217 -13.15 -42.30 -30.23
CA ARG A 217 -12.85 -43.66 -30.75
C ARG A 217 -12.75 -44.57 -29.55
N PRO A 218 -13.50 -45.71 -29.50
CA PRO A 218 -13.41 -46.66 -28.41
C PRO A 218 -11.99 -47.23 -28.37
N ALA A 219 -11.26 -46.89 -27.30
CA ALA A 219 -9.98 -47.48 -27.00
C ALA A 219 -10.23 -48.92 -26.47
N PRO A 220 -9.37 -49.92 -26.79
CA PRO A 220 -9.49 -51.25 -26.28
C PRO A 220 -9.39 -51.25 -24.75
N THR A 221 -10.35 -51.93 -24.13
CA THR A 221 -10.49 -52.10 -22.69
C THR A 221 -9.31 -52.86 -22.11
N THR A 222 -8.37 -52.16 -21.50
CA THR A 222 -7.43 -52.78 -20.53
C THR A 222 -8.07 -52.77 -19.14
N PRO A 223 -8.00 -53.88 -18.38
CA PRO A 223 -8.62 -53.97 -17.07
C PRO A 223 -7.97 -53.03 -16.07
N PRO A 224 -8.74 -52.42 -15.16
CA PRO A 224 -8.22 -51.48 -14.18
C PRO A 224 -7.30 -52.19 -13.18
N SER A 225 -6.03 -51.83 -13.15
CA SER A 225 -5.14 -52.21 -12.05
C SER A 225 -5.61 -51.49 -10.78
N HIS A 226 -6.04 -52.25 -9.78
CA HIS A 226 -6.32 -51.79 -8.43
C HIS A 226 -5.04 -51.20 -7.80
N ARG A 227 -4.82 -49.91 -7.98
CA ARG A 227 -3.91 -49.17 -7.11
C ARG A 227 -4.66 -48.88 -5.82
N ALA A 228 -4.21 -49.52 -4.74
CA ALA A 228 -4.65 -49.21 -3.39
C ALA A 228 -4.56 -47.71 -3.10
N PRO A 229 -5.54 -47.12 -2.41
CA PRO A 229 -5.47 -45.71 -2.00
C PRO A 229 -4.29 -45.58 -1.03
N GLY A 230 -3.16 -45.06 -1.54
CA GLY A 230 -2.04 -44.70 -0.72
C GLY A 230 -2.52 -43.68 0.33
N HIS A 231 -2.41 -44.04 1.60
CA HIS A 231 -2.53 -43.11 2.71
C HIS A 231 -1.58 -41.93 2.43
N ARG A 232 -2.12 -40.82 1.94
CA ARG A 232 -1.42 -39.54 2.02
C ARG A 232 -1.33 -39.22 3.50
N GLU A 233 -0.16 -39.49 4.08
CA GLU A 233 0.16 -38.91 5.38
C GLU A 233 -0.19 -37.41 5.32
N PRO A 234 -0.89 -36.88 6.34
CA PRO A 234 -1.15 -35.45 6.41
C PRO A 234 0.23 -34.76 6.41
N VAL A 235 0.54 -34.07 5.31
CA VAL A 235 1.71 -33.21 5.25
C VAL A 235 1.55 -32.25 6.42
N HIS A 236 2.28 -32.50 7.50
CA HIS A 236 2.40 -31.57 8.61
C HIS A 236 2.91 -30.24 8.01
N SER A 237 1.99 -29.34 7.70
CA SER A 237 2.36 -27.98 7.40
C SER A 237 3.13 -27.48 8.63
N PRO A 238 4.41 -27.06 8.48
CA PRO A 238 5.17 -26.55 9.61
C PRO A 238 4.32 -25.44 10.24
N GLN A 239 4.04 -25.57 11.55
CA GLN A 239 3.33 -24.52 12.27
C GLN A 239 4.06 -23.21 11.98
N PRO A 240 3.39 -22.19 11.43
CA PRO A 240 4.05 -20.95 11.07
C PRO A 240 4.73 -20.40 12.32
N ASP A 241 6.03 -20.14 12.24
CA ASP A 241 6.84 -19.56 13.33
C ASP A 241 6.10 -18.36 13.90
N SER A 242 5.35 -18.57 14.99
CA SER A 242 4.43 -17.57 15.55
C SER A 242 5.19 -16.29 15.97
N TRP A 243 6.47 -16.44 16.35
CA TRP A 243 7.33 -15.33 16.73
C TRP A 243 7.74 -14.48 15.49
N ARG A 244 8.08 -15.11 14.35
CA ARG A 244 8.41 -14.41 13.10
C ARG A 244 7.24 -13.60 12.59
N TRP A 245 6.04 -14.14 12.68
CA TRP A 245 4.83 -13.42 12.34
C TRP A 245 4.62 -12.20 13.21
N ARG A 246 4.75 -12.34 14.54
CA ARG A 246 4.61 -11.22 15.48
C ARG A 246 5.70 -10.16 15.27
N ALA A 247 6.92 -10.60 15.04
CA ALA A 247 8.05 -9.71 14.77
C ALA A 247 7.88 -8.94 13.46
N LEU A 248 7.35 -9.58 12.39
CA LEU A 248 7.03 -8.90 11.14
C LEU A 248 5.94 -7.83 11.32
N ILE A 249 4.87 -8.15 12.06
CA ILE A 249 3.80 -7.18 12.39
C ILE A 249 4.39 -5.98 13.13
N LEU A 250 5.21 -6.22 14.14
CA LEU A 250 5.84 -5.16 14.93
C LEU A 250 6.79 -4.32 14.07
N LEU A 251 7.61 -4.95 13.24
CA LEU A 251 8.52 -4.27 12.31
C LEU A 251 7.76 -3.32 11.38
N VAL A 252 6.64 -3.77 10.82
CA VAL A 252 5.79 -2.98 9.93
C VAL A 252 5.18 -1.79 10.69
N ALA A 253 4.68 -2.00 11.91
CA ALA A 253 4.13 -0.93 12.72
C ALA A 253 5.17 0.13 13.08
N LEU A 254 6.39 -0.28 13.47
CA LEU A 254 7.49 0.65 13.80
C LEU A 254 7.93 1.45 12.58
N THR A 255 8.01 0.81 11.40
CA THR A 255 8.41 1.51 10.16
C THR A 255 7.32 2.49 9.72
N ALA A 256 6.05 2.12 9.82
CA ALA A 256 4.93 3.01 9.54
C ALA A 256 4.83 4.19 10.53
N PHE A 257 5.23 3.98 11.79
CA PHE A 257 5.38 5.07 12.75
C PHE A 257 6.42 6.08 12.28
N CYS A 258 7.58 5.62 11.79
CA CYS A 258 8.63 6.49 11.27
C CYS A 258 8.17 7.26 10.03
N GLU A 259 7.49 6.59 9.11
CA GLU A 259 6.91 7.18 7.91
C GLU A 259 5.93 8.32 8.25
N ALA A 260 5.00 8.05 9.16
CA ALA A 260 4.02 9.03 9.58
C ALA A 260 4.64 10.20 10.35
N ALA A 261 5.63 9.94 11.22
CA ALA A 261 6.33 10.99 11.95
C ALA A 261 7.09 11.94 11.01
N PHE A 262 7.68 11.42 9.95
CA PHE A 262 8.27 12.24 8.90
C PHE A 262 7.19 12.98 8.10
N GLY A 263 6.17 12.26 7.62
CA GLY A 263 5.11 12.81 6.76
C GLY A 263 4.34 13.97 7.39
N LEU A 264 4.20 13.98 8.72
CA LEU A 264 3.50 15.06 9.44
C LEU A 264 4.13 16.44 9.20
N TYR A 265 5.46 16.51 9.11
CA TYR A 265 6.20 17.77 9.02
C TYR A 265 7.08 17.88 7.77
N SER A 266 7.10 16.85 6.92
CA SER A 266 7.99 16.81 5.76
C SER A 266 7.80 18.01 4.82
N HIS A 267 6.56 18.41 4.57
CA HIS A 267 6.27 19.54 3.72
C HIS A 267 6.82 20.86 4.31
N GLU A 268 6.51 21.15 5.58
CA GLU A 268 6.98 22.35 6.25
C GLU A 268 8.50 22.38 6.35
N PHE A 269 9.11 21.26 6.72
CA PHE A 269 10.56 21.12 6.77
C PHE A 269 11.23 21.36 5.41
N LEU A 270 10.73 20.72 4.35
CA LEU A 270 11.31 20.83 3.02
C LEU A 270 11.17 22.23 2.45
N THR A 271 10.01 22.87 2.64
CA THR A 271 9.79 24.24 2.20
C THR A 271 10.70 25.23 2.94
N ARG A 272 10.88 25.06 4.26
CA ARG A 272 11.77 25.93 5.04
C ARG A 272 13.26 25.72 4.73
N THR A 273 13.66 24.46 4.46
CA THR A 273 15.07 24.11 4.26
C THR A 273 15.53 24.31 2.82
N TYR A 274 14.66 23.99 1.85
CA TYR A 274 15.01 23.97 0.43
C TYR A 274 14.13 24.87 -0.45
N GLY A 275 13.15 25.59 0.13
CA GLY A 275 12.20 26.39 -0.63
C GLY A 275 11.41 25.54 -1.62
N ASP A 276 11.15 26.09 -2.81
CA ASP A 276 10.40 25.40 -3.88
C ASP A 276 11.10 24.15 -4.40
N THR A 277 12.42 24.04 -4.22
CA THR A 277 13.17 22.83 -4.61
C THR A 277 12.80 21.61 -3.78
N GLY A 278 12.17 21.78 -2.62
CA GLY A 278 11.64 20.69 -1.80
C GLY A 278 10.64 19.79 -2.53
N TYR A 279 9.85 20.34 -3.43
CA TYR A 279 8.92 19.54 -4.26
C TYR A 279 9.63 18.60 -5.22
N TYR A 280 10.78 19.01 -5.77
CA TYR A 280 11.60 18.17 -6.65
C TYR A 280 12.18 16.96 -5.89
N LEU A 281 12.36 17.06 -4.57
CA LEU A 281 12.79 15.92 -3.75
C LEU A 281 11.76 14.81 -3.76
N PHE A 282 10.47 15.12 -3.64
CA PHE A 282 9.42 14.11 -3.74
C PHE A 282 9.38 13.47 -5.13
N ALA A 283 9.45 14.26 -6.20
CA ALA A 283 9.49 13.73 -7.54
C ALA A 283 10.70 12.80 -7.75
N LEU A 284 11.90 13.24 -7.35
CA LEU A 284 13.13 12.43 -7.41
C LEU A 284 12.98 11.13 -6.61
N THR A 285 12.41 11.20 -5.41
CA THR A 285 12.13 10.02 -4.57
C THR A 285 11.29 8.98 -5.31
N ILE A 286 10.20 9.41 -5.95
CA ILE A 286 9.30 8.49 -6.64
C ILE A 286 9.95 7.90 -7.90
N PHE A 287 10.77 8.68 -8.62
CA PHE A 287 11.56 8.16 -9.73
C PHE A 287 12.56 7.09 -9.26
N LEU A 288 13.29 7.35 -8.18
CA LEU A 288 14.21 6.38 -7.58
C LEU A 288 13.47 5.13 -7.08
N GLU A 289 12.33 5.30 -6.42
CA GLU A 289 11.48 4.20 -5.98
C GLU A 289 11.04 3.33 -7.15
N THR A 290 10.55 3.96 -8.22
CA THR A 290 10.12 3.26 -9.43
C THR A 290 11.28 2.49 -10.05
N ALA A 291 12.45 3.11 -10.18
CA ALA A 291 13.66 2.48 -10.71
C ALA A 291 14.12 1.30 -9.85
N LEU A 292 14.10 1.44 -8.52
CA LEU A 292 14.42 0.37 -7.59
C LEU A 292 13.46 -0.81 -7.75
N LEU A 293 12.15 -0.55 -7.77
CA LEU A 293 11.14 -1.60 -7.92
C LEU A 293 11.26 -2.34 -9.24
N LEU A 294 11.60 -1.65 -10.33
CA LEU A 294 11.87 -2.28 -11.63
C LEU A 294 13.17 -3.10 -11.63
N GLY A 295 14.20 -2.66 -10.91
CA GLY A 295 15.49 -3.32 -10.83
C GLY A 295 15.54 -4.53 -9.88
N LEU A 296 14.72 -4.54 -8.83
CA LEU A 296 14.75 -5.59 -7.78
C LEU A 296 14.56 -7.03 -8.27
N PRO A 297 13.74 -7.33 -9.29
CA PRO A 297 13.64 -8.68 -9.87
C PRO A 297 14.99 -9.23 -10.34
N PHE A 298 15.91 -8.36 -10.78
CA PHE A 298 17.23 -8.72 -11.27
C PHE A 298 18.31 -8.77 -10.17
N LEU A 299 17.97 -8.37 -8.94
CA LEU A 299 18.91 -8.23 -7.82
C LEU A 299 18.50 -9.12 -6.61
N PRO A 300 18.56 -10.46 -6.74
CA PRO A 300 18.02 -11.38 -5.74
C PRO A 300 18.69 -11.25 -4.36
N ASN A 301 19.97 -10.85 -4.31
CA ASN A 301 20.69 -10.67 -3.05
C ASN A 301 20.23 -9.42 -2.28
N ILE A 302 19.90 -8.34 -2.99
CA ILE A 302 19.35 -7.12 -2.38
C ILE A 302 17.94 -7.38 -1.91
N ARG A 303 17.11 -8.04 -2.73
CA ARG A 303 15.73 -8.42 -2.39
C ARG A 303 15.65 -9.17 -1.06
N LYS A 304 16.55 -10.11 -0.80
CA LYS A 304 16.61 -10.85 0.47
C LYS A 304 16.88 -9.97 1.70
N ARG A 305 17.46 -8.79 1.51
CA ARG A 305 17.83 -7.85 2.59
C ARG A 305 16.86 -6.68 2.75
N LEU A 306 15.78 -6.62 1.98
CA LEU A 306 14.87 -5.48 1.99
C LEU A 306 14.20 -5.22 3.32
N LEU A 307 13.95 -6.26 4.14
CA LEU A 307 13.42 -6.07 5.48
C LEU A 307 14.36 -5.25 6.39
N PHE A 308 15.66 -5.37 6.18
CA PHE A 308 16.67 -4.58 6.88
C PHE A 308 16.79 -3.16 6.31
N VAL A 309 16.67 -3.04 4.98
CA VAL A 309 16.90 -1.78 4.27
C VAL A 309 15.83 -0.72 4.60
N GLY A 310 14.60 -1.12 4.86
CA GLY A 310 13.53 -0.18 5.22
C GLY A 310 13.82 0.62 6.50
N PRO A 311 14.00 -0.03 7.67
CA PRO A 311 14.36 0.69 8.91
C PRO A 311 15.68 1.46 8.82
N LEU A 312 16.68 0.93 8.11
CA LEU A 312 17.93 1.63 7.84
C LEU A 312 17.69 2.92 7.04
N GLY A 313 16.82 2.87 6.02
CA GLY A 313 16.42 4.04 5.25
C GLY A 313 15.82 5.13 6.14
N TRP A 314 14.96 4.76 7.11
CA TRP A 314 14.40 5.71 8.06
C TRP A 314 15.45 6.29 9.01
N LEU A 315 16.42 5.50 9.48
CA LEU A 315 17.53 6.04 10.28
C LEU A 315 18.34 7.06 9.49
N VAL A 316 18.69 6.75 8.25
CA VAL A 316 19.44 7.65 7.36
C VAL A 316 18.64 8.91 7.07
N LEU A 317 17.34 8.77 6.74
CA LEU A 317 16.46 9.90 6.43
C LEU A 317 16.34 10.87 7.61
N LEU A 318 15.96 10.36 8.79
CA LEU A 318 15.74 11.20 9.98
C LEU A 318 17.04 11.87 10.45
N THR A 319 18.16 11.11 10.47
CA THR A 319 19.48 11.68 10.76
C THR A 319 19.84 12.76 9.75
N GLY A 320 19.59 12.49 8.47
CA GLY A 320 19.81 13.41 7.39
C GLY A 320 19.01 14.70 7.54
N CYS A 321 17.72 14.61 7.88
CA CYS A 321 16.88 15.79 8.12
C CYS A 321 17.39 16.64 9.30
N LEU A 322 17.86 16.00 10.38
CA LEU A 322 18.45 16.72 11.51
C LEU A 322 19.77 17.39 11.13
N LEU A 323 20.60 16.75 10.32
CA LEU A 323 21.83 17.35 9.79
C LEU A 323 21.56 18.47 8.79
N ALA A 324 20.50 18.37 7.96
CA ALA A 324 20.10 19.42 7.03
C ALA A 324 19.68 20.69 7.77
N GLN A 325 19.04 20.57 8.94
CA GLN A 325 18.76 21.74 9.81
C GLN A 325 20.04 22.44 10.28
N ALA A 326 21.15 21.69 10.39
CA ALA A 326 22.46 22.24 10.69
C ALA A 326 23.22 22.76 9.46
N GLY A 327 22.56 22.85 8.28
CA GLY A 327 23.13 23.40 7.05
C GLY A 327 23.84 22.44 6.12
N TRP A 328 23.65 21.10 6.29
CA TRP A 328 24.31 20.10 5.45
C TRP A 328 23.50 19.82 4.16
N PRO A 329 24.11 19.84 2.96
CA PRO A 329 23.43 19.58 1.70
C PRO A 329 23.29 18.08 1.43
N ILE A 330 22.29 17.42 2.04
CA ILE A 330 22.10 15.97 1.94
C ILE A 330 20.87 15.58 1.11
N PHE A 331 20.42 16.47 0.22
CA PHE A 331 19.23 16.28 -0.60
C PHE A 331 19.16 14.91 -1.29
N GLY A 332 20.25 14.47 -1.93
CA GLY A 332 20.30 13.18 -2.62
C GLY A 332 20.16 11.97 -1.67
N ALA A 333 20.77 12.04 -0.49
CA ALA A 333 20.65 10.99 0.53
C ALA A 333 19.21 10.87 1.05
N LEU A 334 18.52 12.00 1.24
CA LEU A 334 17.10 12.00 1.63
C LEU A 334 16.23 11.32 0.58
N ALA A 335 16.44 11.65 -0.71
CA ALA A 335 15.68 11.04 -1.81
C ALA A 335 15.86 9.51 -1.86
N ILE A 336 17.10 9.03 -1.74
CA ILE A 336 17.39 7.58 -1.71
C ILE A 336 16.74 6.91 -0.51
N ALA A 337 16.86 7.49 0.68
CA ALA A 337 16.31 6.93 1.90
C ALA A 337 14.77 6.81 1.85
N MET A 338 14.09 7.84 1.33
CA MET A 338 12.64 7.82 1.12
C MET A 338 12.23 6.76 0.09
N ALA A 339 12.99 6.62 -1.01
CA ALA A 339 12.70 5.67 -2.08
C ALA A 339 12.78 4.19 -1.64
N LEU A 340 13.44 3.88 -0.52
CA LEU A 340 13.53 2.52 0.03
C LEU A 340 12.25 2.02 0.72
N ASN A 341 11.30 2.91 1.01
CA ASN A 341 10.10 2.55 1.77
C ASN A 341 9.17 1.60 1.00
N CYS A 342 8.87 1.88 -0.25
CA CYS A 342 7.96 1.01 -1.02
C CYS A 342 8.55 -0.38 -1.32
N PRO A 343 9.81 -0.54 -1.75
CA PRO A 343 10.47 -1.84 -1.81
C PRO A 343 10.40 -2.63 -0.51
N PHE A 344 10.57 -1.98 0.64
CA PHE A 344 10.40 -2.58 1.95
C PHE A 344 8.97 -3.07 2.17
N GLN A 345 7.95 -2.26 1.85
CA GLN A 345 6.54 -2.66 1.98
C GLN A 345 6.21 -3.89 1.12
N VAL A 346 6.72 -3.96 -0.12
CA VAL A 346 6.54 -5.14 -0.98
C VAL A 346 7.19 -6.37 -0.36
N ALA A 347 8.41 -6.23 0.21
CA ALA A 347 9.08 -7.32 0.91
C ALA A 347 8.31 -7.79 2.15
N CYS A 348 7.68 -6.88 2.90
CA CYS A 348 6.80 -7.23 4.02
C CYS A 348 5.59 -8.05 3.55
N ASN A 349 4.96 -7.66 2.44
CA ASN A 349 3.83 -8.38 1.85
C ASN A 349 4.24 -9.78 1.35
N GLU A 350 5.40 -9.92 0.71
CA GLU A 350 5.94 -11.22 0.31
C GLU A 350 6.18 -12.14 1.51
N ASN A 351 6.82 -11.62 2.57
CA ASN A 351 7.06 -12.39 3.79
C ASN A 351 5.75 -12.75 4.51
N ALA A 352 4.79 -11.82 4.55
CA ALA A 352 3.47 -12.07 5.11
C ALA A 352 2.74 -13.17 4.34
N HIS A 353 2.77 -13.14 3.01
CA HIS A 353 2.16 -14.16 2.17
C HIS A 353 2.85 -15.52 2.32
N ALA A 354 4.17 -15.53 2.45
CA ALA A 354 4.94 -16.77 2.69
C ALA A 354 4.58 -17.44 4.03
N ILE A 355 4.33 -16.63 5.08
CA ILE A 355 3.96 -17.13 6.42
C ILE A 355 2.44 -17.46 6.47
N ARG A 356 1.62 -16.57 5.89
CA ARG A 356 0.15 -16.69 5.85
C ARG A 356 -0.37 -16.32 4.47
N PRO A 357 -0.61 -17.28 3.57
CA PRO A 357 -1.00 -17.05 2.18
C PRO A 357 -2.43 -16.51 2.01
N GLN A 358 -3.16 -16.34 3.10
CA GLN A 358 -4.52 -15.81 3.12
C GLN A 358 -4.50 -14.27 2.96
N ILE A 359 -5.56 -13.71 2.40
CA ILE A 359 -5.71 -12.24 2.23
C ILE A 359 -5.76 -11.55 3.60
N SER A 360 -6.34 -12.19 4.61
CA SER A 360 -6.34 -11.66 5.99
C SER A 360 -4.94 -11.51 6.58
N GLY A 361 -3.94 -12.25 6.11
CA GLY A 361 -2.54 -12.06 6.46
C GLY A 361 -2.04 -10.69 6.00
N LEU A 362 -2.28 -10.31 4.74
CA LEU A 362 -1.94 -8.98 4.21
C LEU A 362 -2.76 -7.87 4.89
N ALA A 363 -4.04 -8.10 5.15
CA ALA A 363 -4.87 -7.16 5.88
C ALA A 363 -4.38 -6.93 7.32
N THR A 364 -3.77 -7.94 7.97
CA THR A 364 -3.12 -7.77 9.27
C THR A 364 -1.88 -6.87 9.17
N ILE A 365 -1.09 -6.99 8.09
CA ILE A 365 0.04 -6.08 7.82
C ILE A 365 -0.46 -4.66 7.61
N ALA A 366 -1.52 -4.47 6.82
CA ALA A 366 -2.11 -3.15 6.59
C ALA A 366 -2.66 -2.53 7.89
N LEU A 367 -3.27 -3.33 8.78
CA LEU A 367 -3.68 -2.86 10.11
C LEU A 367 -2.47 -2.46 10.97
N ALA A 368 -1.37 -3.21 10.93
CA ALA A 368 -0.14 -2.87 11.65
C ALA A 368 0.43 -1.53 11.17
N GLN A 369 0.43 -1.28 9.84
CA GLN A 369 0.80 0.01 9.27
C GLN A 369 -0.10 1.13 9.81
N ALA A 370 -1.41 0.94 9.75
CA ALA A 370 -2.38 1.92 10.23
C ALA A 370 -2.22 2.24 11.71
N LEU A 371 -1.94 1.24 12.56
CA LEU A 371 -1.64 1.44 13.98
C LEU A 371 -0.34 2.20 14.20
N GLY A 372 0.70 1.94 13.42
CA GLY A 372 1.96 2.70 13.46
C GLY A 372 1.72 4.18 13.15
N VAL A 373 0.97 4.47 12.09
CA VAL A 373 0.55 5.84 11.72
C VAL A 373 -0.22 6.51 12.86
N PHE A 374 -1.22 5.82 13.43
CA PHE A 374 -2.01 6.33 14.55
C PHE A 374 -1.15 6.69 15.76
N CYS A 375 -0.27 5.76 16.17
CA CYS A 375 0.61 6.01 17.31
C CYS A 375 1.52 7.22 17.08
N SER A 376 2.04 7.39 15.86
CA SER A 376 2.86 8.53 15.49
C SER A 376 2.11 9.86 15.59
N GLN A 377 0.88 9.90 15.08
CA GLN A 377 0.03 11.10 15.13
C GLN A 377 -0.31 11.51 16.56
N TRP A 378 -0.66 10.54 17.42
CA TRP A 378 -0.93 10.79 18.83
C TRP A 378 0.32 11.22 19.58
N THR A 379 1.47 10.60 19.30
CA THR A 379 2.76 11.03 19.86
C THR A 379 3.05 12.48 19.49
N SER A 380 2.86 12.85 18.23
CA SER A 380 3.03 14.23 17.79
C SER A 380 2.07 15.19 18.50
N ALA A 381 0.80 14.83 18.62
CA ALA A 381 -0.19 15.68 19.32
C ALA A 381 0.18 15.90 20.79
N LEU A 382 0.62 14.83 21.49
CA LEU A 382 1.07 14.90 22.88
C LEU A 382 2.35 15.76 23.04
N LEU A 383 3.33 15.58 22.16
CA LEU A 383 4.56 16.37 22.14
C LEU A 383 4.26 17.86 21.93
N ASN A 384 3.39 18.17 20.96
CA ASN A 384 2.97 19.53 20.67
C ASN A 384 2.25 20.18 21.86
N ARG A 385 1.45 19.41 22.59
CA ARG A 385 0.66 19.95 23.73
C ARG A 385 1.49 20.14 24.98
N PHE A 386 2.41 19.24 25.30
CA PHE A 386 3.04 19.19 26.62
C PHE A 386 4.53 19.59 26.64
N ILE A 387 5.24 19.42 25.54
CA ILE A 387 6.70 19.61 25.48
C ILE A 387 7.07 20.86 24.71
N LEU A 388 6.50 21.08 23.54
CA LEU A 388 6.83 22.21 22.68
C LEU A 388 6.66 23.58 23.31
N PRO A 389 5.58 23.85 24.09
CA PRO A 389 5.43 25.17 24.72
C PRO A 389 6.57 25.50 25.69
N LYS A 390 7.35 24.49 26.10
CA LYS A 390 8.45 24.62 27.06
C LYS A 390 9.85 24.64 26.42
N THR A 391 9.92 24.54 25.10
CA THR A 391 11.19 24.47 24.36
C THR A 391 11.23 25.48 23.21
N SER A 392 12.43 25.92 22.85
CA SER A 392 12.68 26.73 21.65
C SER A 392 12.89 25.89 20.38
N LEU A 393 12.79 24.55 20.49
CA LEU A 393 13.04 23.65 19.38
C LEU A 393 11.85 23.61 18.41
N GLN A 394 12.14 23.33 17.16
CA GLN A 394 11.11 23.12 16.15
C GLN A 394 10.28 21.86 16.44
N PRO A 395 8.97 21.84 16.16
CA PRO A 395 8.09 20.71 16.46
C PRO A 395 8.59 19.36 15.93
N TRP A 396 9.12 19.36 14.71
CA TRP A 396 9.64 18.13 14.08
C TRP A 396 10.94 17.63 14.72
N THR A 397 11.78 18.48 15.28
CA THR A 397 13.08 18.09 15.83
C THR A 397 12.91 17.09 16.96
N ILE A 398 12.04 17.39 17.92
CA ILE A 398 11.78 16.49 19.06
C ILE A 398 11.15 15.18 18.60
N LEU A 399 10.16 15.27 17.70
CA LEU A 399 9.51 14.07 17.18
C LEU A 399 10.51 13.18 16.44
N TRP A 400 11.36 13.74 15.58
CA TRP A 400 12.30 12.96 14.78
C TRP A 400 13.43 12.36 15.63
N ILE A 401 13.91 13.04 16.67
CA ILE A 401 14.86 12.45 17.63
C ILE A 401 14.22 11.24 18.33
N SER A 402 12.97 11.36 18.78
CA SER A 402 12.24 10.23 19.38
C SER A 402 12.08 9.08 18.39
N THR A 403 11.78 9.41 17.13
CA THR A 403 11.55 8.43 16.06
C THR A 403 12.83 7.69 15.65
N LEU A 404 14.02 8.29 15.80
CA LEU A 404 15.29 7.60 15.59
C LEU A 404 15.43 6.36 16.52
N GLY A 405 14.97 6.47 17.76
CA GLY A 405 14.93 5.31 18.67
C GLY A 405 14.01 4.21 18.15
N VAL A 406 12.84 4.58 17.63
CA VAL A 406 11.89 3.62 17.02
C VAL A 406 12.48 2.95 15.78
N ALA A 407 13.14 3.71 14.91
CA ALA A 407 13.80 3.19 13.72
C ALA A 407 14.94 2.21 14.07
N LEU A 408 15.71 2.50 15.13
CA LEU A 408 16.77 1.62 15.64
C LEU A 408 16.19 0.28 16.14
N VAL A 409 15.11 0.32 16.91
CA VAL A 409 14.41 -0.90 17.36
C VAL A 409 13.90 -1.70 16.16
N GLY A 410 13.33 -1.02 15.16
CA GLY A 410 12.90 -1.64 13.89
C GLY A 410 14.08 -2.33 13.17
N LEU A 411 15.25 -1.69 13.13
CA LEU A 411 16.45 -2.26 12.51
C LEU A 411 16.94 -3.52 13.23
N LEU A 412 16.98 -3.49 14.56
CA LEU A 412 17.35 -4.66 15.37
C LEU A 412 16.36 -5.81 15.15
N LEU A 413 15.08 -5.51 15.11
CA LEU A 413 14.04 -6.50 14.86
C LEU A 413 14.16 -7.10 13.46
N ALA A 414 14.47 -6.30 12.43
CA ALA A 414 14.70 -6.78 11.07
C ALA A 414 15.89 -7.74 10.98
N LEU A 415 16.96 -7.48 11.72
CA LEU A 415 18.11 -8.39 11.83
C LEU A 415 17.74 -9.74 12.46
N LEU A 416 16.84 -9.75 13.43
CA LEU A 416 16.36 -10.98 14.08
C LEU A 416 15.45 -11.81 13.18
N ILE A 417 14.63 -11.17 12.34
CA ILE A 417 13.71 -11.85 11.42
C ILE A 417 14.45 -12.47 10.24
N GLN A 418 15.53 -11.84 9.76
CA GLN A 418 16.29 -12.38 8.63
C GLN A 418 16.84 -13.75 8.99
N PRO A 419 16.63 -14.79 8.18
CA PRO A 419 17.25 -16.08 8.41
C PRO A 419 18.77 -15.90 8.34
N LEU A 420 19.43 -16.04 9.48
CA LEU A 420 20.87 -16.25 9.57
C LEU A 420 21.16 -17.50 8.73
N ARG A 421 21.61 -17.31 7.51
CA ARG A 421 22.01 -18.31 6.52
C ARG A 421 20.90 -19.33 6.15
N SER A 422 20.43 -19.26 4.95
CA SER A 422 19.99 -20.47 4.26
C SER A 422 21.14 -21.47 4.37
N SER A 423 20.97 -22.46 5.26
CA SER A 423 21.77 -23.71 5.21
C SER A 423 21.78 -24.09 3.74
N LYS A 424 22.99 -24.20 3.14
CA LYS A 424 23.20 -24.76 1.82
C LYS A 424 22.39 -26.07 1.78
N ARG A 425 21.28 -26.11 1.07
CA ARG A 425 20.87 -27.36 0.45
C ARG A 425 21.98 -27.63 -0.57
N THR A 426 22.90 -28.45 -0.18
CA THR A 426 23.71 -29.25 -1.08
C THR A 426 22.70 -30.20 -1.73
N ASP A 427 22.25 -29.86 -2.94
CA ASP A 427 21.71 -30.83 -3.89
C ASP A 427 22.87 -31.47 -4.63
#